data_30ec79bede6c7f765524ab9900f1a2cb
#
_entry.id   30ec79bede6c7f765524ab9900f1a2cb
#
_cell.length_a   1.000
_cell.length_b   1.000
_cell.length_c   1.000
_cell.angle_alpha   90.00
_cell.angle_beta   90.00
_cell.angle_gamma   90.00
#
_symmetry.space_group_name_H-M   'P 1'
#
loop_
_entity.id
_entity.type
_entity.pdbx_description
1 polymer ?
#
loop_
_entity_poly.entity_id
_entity_poly.type
_entity_poly.pdbx_seq_one_letter_code
_entity_poly.pdbx_strand_id
1 'polypeptide(L)'
;MPNYRSRTSTHGRNMAGARGLWRATGVKENDFGKPIIAVVNSFTQFVPGHVHLKDLGQLVAREIEQAGGIAKEFNTIAVDDGIAMGHDGMLYSLPSRELIADSVEYMVNAHCADAMVCISNCDKITPGMLMASLRLNIPTVFVSGGPMEAGKVTLANGEKRKVDLVDAMIAAADDNVSDSDVESIERSACPTCGSCSGMFTANSMNCLTEALGLSLPGNGSTLATHSDRKRLFIEAGHLIVDLAKRYYEQEDESALPRNIANFKAFENAMIMDIAMGGSTNTVLHLLAAAQEGEVDFTMEDIDRLSRIVPVLCKVAPSVANVHMEDIHRAGGILGILGELDRAGLIDTSVKSVHAKDLADALERWDIKRTDSTSVREFFSAAPGGVPTQVAFSQSSRYAEGVDEDRENGVIRSKEHAFSQDGGLAVLYGNLAEDGCIVKTAGVDESILTFSGPARIFESQDTAVSAILTGKVKEGDIVLIRYEGPRGGPGMQEMLYPTSYLKSKGLGKACALITDGRFSGGSSGLSIGHVSPEAAEGGNIGLLEEGDMIDIDIPNRKIEMRVSDEELASRRAAMEAKGNAAWKPIETRKRKVTTALKAYAAMTTSASKGAVRKVD
;
A
#
# COMPACT_ATOMS: atom_id res chain seq x y z
N MET A 1 -2.71 -37.14 -7.35
CA MET A 1 -2.59 -36.17 -6.22
C MET A 1 -1.21 -35.57 -6.25
N PRO A 2 -1.09 -34.23 -6.29
CA PRO A 2 0.21 -33.59 -6.16
C PRO A 2 0.82 -33.96 -4.80
N ASN A 3 2.09 -34.35 -4.81
CA ASN A 3 2.81 -34.65 -3.57
C ASN A 3 3.19 -33.33 -2.88
N TYR A 4 3.21 -33.30 -1.56
CA TYR A 4 3.83 -32.22 -0.80
C TYR A 4 5.25 -31.94 -1.30
N ARG A 5 5.59 -30.67 -1.56
CA ARG A 5 6.94 -30.25 -1.99
C ARG A 5 8.01 -30.66 -1.00
N SER A 6 7.68 -30.59 0.29
CA SER A 6 8.54 -30.96 1.41
C SER A 6 9.01 -32.41 1.38
N ARG A 7 8.32 -33.29 0.65
CA ARG A 7 8.77 -34.67 0.45
C ARG A 7 10.17 -34.77 -0.17
N THR A 8 10.57 -33.77 -0.94
CA THR A 8 11.92 -33.66 -1.51
C THR A 8 13.01 -33.77 -0.44
N SER A 9 12.80 -33.17 0.75
CA SER A 9 13.77 -33.17 1.85
C SER A 9 13.40 -34.09 3.02
N THR A 10 12.15 -34.59 3.06
CA THR A 10 11.63 -35.36 4.19
C THR A 10 11.52 -36.87 3.90
N HIS A 11 11.58 -37.30 2.63
CA HIS A 11 11.36 -38.68 2.24
C HIS A 11 12.55 -39.25 1.46
N GLY A 12 12.64 -40.60 1.45
CA GLY A 12 13.66 -41.33 0.74
C GLY A 12 14.98 -41.52 1.52
N ARG A 13 15.70 -42.63 1.25
CA ARG A 13 16.93 -42.96 1.96
C ARG A 13 18.02 -41.91 1.79
N ASN A 14 18.11 -41.31 0.60
CA ASN A 14 19.13 -40.32 0.28
C ASN A 14 18.94 -38.99 1.06
N MET A 15 17.76 -38.74 1.61
CA MET A 15 17.45 -37.55 2.40
C MET A 15 17.65 -37.75 3.91
N ALA A 16 18.38 -38.77 4.33
CA ALA A 16 18.67 -39.01 5.74
C ALA A 16 19.39 -37.82 6.41
N GLY A 17 20.33 -37.18 5.70
CA GLY A 17 21.01 -35.97 6.18
C GLY A 17 20.05 -34.81 6.39
N ALA A 18 19.20 -34.54 5.41
CA ALA A 18 18.18 -33.49 5.51
C ALA A 18 17.19 -33.72 6.68
N ARG A 19 16.72 -34.99 6.83
CA ARG A 19 15.87 -35.33 7.99
C ARG A 19 16.59 -35.19 9.32
N GLY A 20 17.89 -35.47 9.37
CA GLY A 20 18.71 -35.21 10.56
C GLY A 20 18.70 -33.73 10.95
N LEU A 21 18.83 -32.84 9.96
CA LEU A 21 18.75 -31.38 10.18
C LEU A 21 17.33 -30.95 10.56
N TRP A 22 16.28 -31.47 9.91
CA TRP A 22 14.91 -31.20 10.31
C TRP A 22 14.63 -31.59 11.78
N ARG A 23 15.15 -32.76 12.23
CA ARG A 23 15.07 -33.16 13.64
C ARG A 23 15.77 -32.17 14.58
N ALA A 24 16.94 -31.68 14.17
CA ALA A 24 17.68 -30.67 14.93
C ALA A 24 16.91 -29.33 15.06
N THR A 25 16.00 -29.04 14.14
CA THR A 25 15.07 -27.88 14.21
C THR A 25 13.74 -28.20 14.93
N GLY A 26 13.62 -29.35 15.60
CA GLY A 26 12.48 -29.75 16.41
C GLY A 26 11.41 -30.59 15.72
N VAL A 27 11.60 -31.02 14.46
CA VAL A 27 10.65 -31.93 13.77
C VAL A 27 10.75 -33.32 14.40
N LYS A 28 9.63 -33.87 14.84
CA LYS A 28 9.51 -35.16 15.50
C LYS A 28 9.26 -36.30 14.48
N GLU A 29 9.43 -37.54 14.92
CA GLU A 29 9.21 -38.72 14.06
C GLU A 29 7.82 -38.74 13.41
N ASN A 30 6.77 -38.44 14.19
CA ASN A 30 5.38 -38.46 13.75
C ASN A 30 4.97 -37.20 12.93
N ASP A 31 5.89 -36.27 12.71
CA ASP A 31 5.61 -35.08 11.92
C ASP A 31 5.98 -35.26 10.45
N PHE A 32 6.91 -36.23 10.16
CA PHE A 32 7.27 -36.50 8.78
C PHE A 32 6.09 -37.02 7.97
N GLY A 33 5.75 -36.29 6.90
CA GLY A 33 4.56 -36.52 6.07
C GLY A 33 3.47 -35.47 6.23
N LYS A 34 3.54 -34.61 7.26
CA LYS A 34 2.70 -33.42 7.38
C LYS A 34 3.23 -32.30 6.47
N PRO A 35 2.36 -31.35 6.03
CA PRO A 35 2.82 -30.19 5.27
C PRO A 35 3.75 -29.30 6.11
N ILE A 36 4.82 -28.80 5.50
CA ILE A 36 5.69 -27.78 6.08
C ILE A 36 5.16 -26.41 5.67
N ILE A 37 4.72 -25.63 6.65
CA ILE A 37 4.17 -24.29 6.45
C ILE A 37 5.21 -23.25 6.83
N ALA A 38 5.58 -22.40 5.88
CA ALA A 38 6.43 -21.25 6.16
C ALA A 38 5.62 -20.14 6.86
N VAL A 39 6.05 -19.71 8.04
CA VAL A 39 5.56 -18.50 8.68
C VAL A 39 6.50 -17.37 8.28
N VAL A 40 6.08 -16.64 7.25
CA VAL A 40 6.84 -15.53 6.68
C VAL A 40 6.52 -14.27 7.48
N ASN A 41 7.35 -13.97 8.47
CA ASN A 41 7.17 -12.83 9.35
C ASN A 41 8.03 -11.64 8.90
N SER A 42 7.71 -10.46 9.37
CA SER A 42 8.46 -9.22 9.13
C SER A 42 8.73 -8.44 10.42
N PHE A 43 8.80 -9.15 11.55
CA PHE A 43 9.10 -8.54 12.84
C PHE A 43 10.40 -7.73 12.78
N THR A 44 10.35 -6.53 13.32
CA THR A 44 11.50 -5.67 13.59
C THR A 44 11.15 -4.65 14.67
N GLN A 45 12.17 -4.13 15.37
CA GLN A 45 12.01 -3.03 16.32
C GLN A 45 12.11 -1.64 15.67
N PHE A 46 12.44 -1.57 14.38
CA PHE A 46 12.55 -0.31 13.64
C PHE A 46 11.22 0.22 13.11
N VAL A 47 10.16 -0.58 13.08
CA VAL A 47 8.87 -0.24 12.45
C VAL A 47 7.75 -0.37 13.47
N PRO A 48 7.04 0.72 13.83
CA PRO A 48 5.93 0.67 14.79
C PRO A 48 4.86 -0.37 14.45
N GLY A 49 4.59 -0.55 13.15
CA GLY A 49 3.66 -1.56 12.65
C GLY A 49 4.11 -3.00 12.83
N HIS A 50 5.37 -3.25 13.21
CA HIS A 50 5.98 -4.58 13.23
C HIS A 50 6.51 -5.03 14.60
N VAL A 51 6.58 -4.13 15.58
CA VAL A 51 7.15 -4.44 16.92
C VAL A 51 6.42 -5.57 17.65
N HIS A 52 5.12 -5.76 17.39
CA HIS A 52 4.28 -6.78 18.01
C HIS A 52 4.20 -8.09 17.21
N LEU A 53 4.77 -8.15 16.00
CA LEU A 53 4.62 -9.31 15.12
C LEU A 53 5.40 -10.55 15.57
N LYS A 54 6.41 -10.40 16.42
CA LYS A 54 7.16 -11.53 16.98
C LYS A 54 6.26 -12.52 17.72
N ASP A 55 5.46 -12.03 18.64
CA ASP A 55 4.57 -12.87 19.44
C ASP A 55 3.42 -13.43 18.62
N LEU A 56 2.96 -12.66 17.61
CA LEU A 56 1.91 -13.09 16.70
C LEU A 56 2.41 -14.18 15.72
N GLY A 57 3.66 -14.12 15.26
CA GLY A 57 4.28 -15.19 14.47
C GLY A 57 4.36 -16.50 15.26
N GLN A 58 4.76 -16.44 16.53
CA GLN A 58 4.77 -17.60 17.40
C GLN A 58 3.36 -18.15 17.70
N LEU A 59 2.34 -17.27 17.76
CA LEU A 59 0.96 -17.68 17.88
C LEU A 59 0.53 -18.48 16.65
N VAL A 60 0.74 -17.94 15.44
CA VAL A 60 0.43 -18.64 14.17
C VAL A 60 1.15 -19.99 14.10
N ALA A 61 2.43 -20.05 14.47
CA ALA A 61 3.20 -21.29 14.45
C ALA A 61 2.55 -22.38 15.34
N ARG A 62 2.12 -22.03 16.56
CA ARG A 62 1.42 -22.96 17.44
C ARG A 62 0.08 -23.44 16.85
N GLU A 63 -0.68 -22.53 16.23
CA GLU A 63 -1.98 -22.87 15.63
C GLU A 63 -1.82 -23.78 14.39
N ILE A 64 -0.79 -23.56 13.58
CA ILE A 64 -0.41 -24.47 12.48
C ILE A 64 -0.10 -25.87 13.02
N GLU A 65 0.66 -25.98 14.11
CA GLU A 65 0.99 -27.26 14.71
C GLU A 65 -0.26 -27.97 15.28
N GLN A 66 -1.15 -27.24 15.91
CA GLN A 66 -2.43 -27.76 16.39
C GLN A 66 -3.32 -28.26 15.24
N ALA A 67 -3.34 -27.56 14.10
CA ALA A 67 -4.07 -27.97 12.90
C ALA A 67 -3.42 -29.15 12.16
N GLY A 68 -2.22 -29.59 12.57
CA GLY A 68 -1.54 -30.76 12.04
C GLY A 68 -0.52 -30.44 10.93
N GLY A 69 -0.03 -29.23 10.83
CA GLY A 69 1.11 -28.82 10.02
C GLY A 69 2.43 -28.82 10.79
N ILE A 70 3.52 -28.51 10.11
CA ILE A 70 4.84 -28.21 10.68
C ILE A 70 5.13 -26.74 10.42
N ALA A 71 5.15 -25.91 11.44
CA ALA A 71 5.47 -24.49 11.30
C ALA A 71 6.98 -24.24 11.26
N LYS A 72 7.43 -23.41 10.32
CA LYS A 72 8.81 -22.91 10.26
C LYS A 72 8.80 -21.42 10.01
N GLU A 73 9.17 -20.65 11.03
CA GLU A 73 9.19 -19.20 10.99
C GLU A 73 10.54 -18.66 10.51
N PHE A 74 10.49 -17.62 9.69
CA PHE A 74 11.62 -16.76 9.39
C PHE A 74 11.14 -15.30 9.19
N ASN A 75 12.07 -14.34 9.31
CA ASN A 75 11.76 -12.94 9.09
C ASN A 75 12.40 -12.41 7.82
N THR A 76 11.64 -11.61 7.06
CA THR A 76 12.20 -10.71 6.06
C THR A 76 12.62 -9.40 6.73
N ILE A 77 13.26 -8.51 5.95
CA ILE A 77 13.49 -7.12 6.37
C ILE A 77 12.19 -6.32 6.32
N ALA A 78 12.16 -5.21 7.06
CA ALA A 78 11.13 -4.18 6.95
C ALA A 78 11.79 -2.81 7.09
N VAL A 79 11.48 -1.89 6.16
CA VAL A 79 11.89 -0.49 6.18
C VAL A 79 10.67 0.35 6.57
N ASP A 80 10.84 1.29 7.49
CA ASP A 80 9.78 2.23 7.85
C ASP A 80 9.82 3.46 6.96
N ASP A 81 8.80 3.65 6.15
CA ASP A 81 8.69 4.77 5.23
C ASP A 81 8.53 6.11 5.98
N GLY A 82 7.83 6.12 7.11
CA GLY A 82 7.62 7.32 7.93
C GLY A 82 8.93 7.83 8.54
N ILE A 83 9.74 6.93 9.12
CA ILE A 83 11.05 7.27 9.69
C ILE A 83 12.04 7.65 8.59
N ALA A 84 11.96 7.01 7.42
CA ALA A 84 12.83 7.30 6.29
C ALA A 84 12.43 8.56 5.49
N MET A 85 11.25 9.12 5.76
CA MET A 85 10.70 10.25 5.01
C MET A 85 11.56 11.51 5.15
N GLY A 86 11.82 12.17 4.02
CA GLY A 86 12.52 13.46 3.98
C GLY A 86 14.06 13.37 4.01
N HIS A 87 14.64 12.19 3.95
CA HIS A 87 16.09 12.01 3.83
C HIS A 87 16.47 10.80 2.96
N ASP A 88 17.75 10.60 2.69
CA ASP A 88 18.27 9.55 1.79
C ASP A 88 17.87 8.11 2.19
N GLY A 89 17.42 7.87 3.41
CA GLY A 89 16.85 6.59 3.86
C GLY A 89 15.67 6.15 3.00
N MET A 90 14.89 7.10 2.49
CA MET A 90 13.72 6.83 1.67
C MET A 90 14.04 6.15 0.33
N LEU A 91 15.26 6.29 -0.17
CA LEU A 91 15.72 5.60 -1.38
C LEU A 91 15.72 4.08 -1.24
N TYR A 92 15.80 3.55 -0.02
CA TYR A 92 15.80 2.11 0.25
C TYR A 92 14.40 1.51 0.38
N SER A 93 13.37 2.33 0.51
CA SER A 93 12.00 1.88 0.74
C SER A 93 11.50 1.01 -0.44
N LEU A 94 11.31 1.56 -1.63
CA LEU A 94 10.79 0.79 -2.78
C LEU A 94 11.68 -0.39 -3.19
N PRO A 95 13.02 -0.26 -3.24
CA PRO A 95 13.89 -1.41 -3.53
C PRO A 95 13.78 -2.56 -2.53
N SER A 96 13.40 -2.28 -1.27
CA SER A 96 13.19 -3.32 -0.26
C SER A 96 12.04 -4.28 -0.63
N ARG A 97 11.03 -3.83 -1.38
CA ARG A 97 9.93 -4.66 -1.89
C ARG A 97 10.45 -5.86 -2.70
N GLU A 98 11.38 -5.59 -3.62
CA GLU A 98 12.01 -6.62 -4.44
C GLU A 98 12.84 -7.60 -3.60
N LEU A 99 13.61 -7.05 -2.66
CA LEU A 99 14.44 -7.86 -1.77
C LEU A 99 13.59 -8.74 -0.84
N ILE A 100 12.45 -8.24 -0.37
CA ILE A 100 11.48 -9.02 0.42
C ILE A 100 10.94 -10.18 -0.43
N ALA A 101 10.49 -9.90 -1.65
CA ALA A 101 9.99 -10.95 -2.56
C ALA A 101 11.04 -12.05 -2.80
N ASP A 102 12.28 -11.66 -3.09
CA ASP A 102 13.39 -12.60 -3.26
C ASP A 102 13.66 -13.41 -2.00
N SER A 103 13.74 -12.76 -0.83
CA SER A 103 14.05 -13.44 0.43
C SER A 103 13.02 -14.53 0.75
N VAL A 104 11.75 -14.26 0.47
CA VAL A 104 10.67 -15.25 0.65
C VAL A 104 10.82 -16.39 -0.35
N GLU A 105 11.05 -16.08 -1.61
CA GLU A 105 11.27 -17.09 -2.65
C GLU A 105 12.45 -18.00 -2.32
N TYR A 106 13.61 -17.42 -1.91
CA TYR A 106 14.80 -18.19 -1.51
C TYR A 106 14.49 -19.15 -0.38
N MET A 107 13.87 -18.68 0.69
CA MET A 107 13.57 -19.51 1.87
C MET A 107 12.59 -20.62 1.55
N VAL A 108 11.51 -20.30 0.85
CA VAL A 108 10.43 -21.25 0.53
C VAL A 108 10.91 -22.30 -0.47
N ASN A 109 11.63 -21.92 -1.53
CA ASN A 109 12.11 -22.84 -2.54
C ASN A 109 13.27 -23.71 -2.04
N ALA A 110 14.26 -23.11 -1.34
CA ALA A 110 15.40 -23.87 -0.81
C ALA A 110 14.99 -24.95 0.19
N HIS A 111 13.95 -24.68 0.99
CA HIS A 111 13.47 -25.62 2.01
C HIS A 111 12.21 -26.39 1.58
N CYS A 112 11.73 -26.17 0.36
CA CYS A 112 10.56 -26.85 -0.21
C CYS A 112 9.32 -26.76 0.69
N ALA A 113 9.02 -25.59 1.26
CA ALA A 113 7.82 -25.41 2.04
C ALA A 113 6.56 -25.58 1.15
N ASP A 114 5.50 -26.16 1.73
CA ASP A 114 4.29 -26.55 1.00
C ASP A 114 3.28 -25.41 0.88
N ALA A 115 3.25 -24.55 1.87
CA ALA A 115 2.34 -23.39 1.94
C ALA A 115 2.95 -22.31 2.84
N MET A 116 2.35 -21.13 2.88
CA MET A 116 2.88 -20.05 3.73
C MET A 116 1.79 -19.14 4.31
N VAL A 117 2.06 -18.63 5.51
CA VAL A 117 1.34 -17.49 6.11
C VAL A 117 2.23 -16.27 6.02
N CYS A 118 1.75 -15.21 5.39
CA CYS A 118 2.44 -13.95 5.25
C CYS A 118 1.98 -12.97 6.35
N ILE A 119 2.90 -12.61 7.26
CA ILE A 119 2.66 -11.68 8.35
C ILE A 119 3.36 -10.38 8.02
N SER A 120 2.61 -9.42 7.52
CA SER A 120 3.08 -8.10 7.08
C SER A 120 2.28 -6.99 7.75
N ASN A 121 2.68 -5.76 7.59
CA ASN A 121 1.84 -4.62 8.01
C ASN A 121 2.17 -3.30 7.32
N CYS A 122 3.39 -3.07 6.87
CA CYS A 122 3.83 -1.76 6.37
C CYS A 122 4.01 -1.74 4.84
N ASP A 123 4.29 -0.56 4.30
CA ASP A 123 4.15 -0.12 2.92
C ASP A 123 4.72 -1.05 1.86
N LYS A 124 5.96 -1.51 2.03
CA LYS A 124 6.67 -2.31 1.01
C LYS A 124 6.69 -3.80 1.33
N ILE A 125 6.38 -4.14 2.57
CA ILE A 125 6.42 -5.51 3.06
C ILE A 125 5.22 -6.30 2.53
N THR A 126 4.02 -5.75 2.66
CA THR A 126 2.80 -6.39 2.14
C THR A 126 2.90 -6.64 0.62
N PRO A 127 3.24 -5.64 -0.23
CA PRO A 127 3.38 -5.90 -1.66
C PRO A 127 4.57 -6.81 -2.00
N GLY A 128 5.69 -6.76 -1.27
CA GLY A 128 6.82 -7.69 -1.47
C GLY A 128 6.44 -9.15 -1.21
N MET A 129 5.69 -9.41 -0.14
CA MET A 129 5.15 -10.74 0.15
C MET A 129 4.07 -11.15 -0.86
N LEU A 130 3.25 -10.21 -1.36
CA LEU A 130 2.25 -10.48 -2.39
C LEU A 130 2.91 -10.91 -3.71
N MET A 131 3.96 -10.19 -4.13
CA MET A 131 4.77 -10.59 -5.29
C MET A 131 5.33 -12.00 -5.11
N ALA A 132 5.91 -12.32 -3.95
CA ALA A 132 6.44 -13.65 -3.66
C ALA A 132 5.34 -14.73 -3.71
N SER A 133 4.15 -14.44 -3.17
CA SER A 133 3.04 -15.41 -3.14
C SER A 133 2.56 -15.77 -4.55
N LEU A 134 2.47 -14.77 -5.42
CA LEU A 134 2.06 -14.97 -6.82
C LEU A 134 3.16 -15.64 -7.64
N ARG A 135 4.43 -15.31 -7.40
CA ARG A 135 5.59 -15.94 -8.03
C ARG A 135 5.70 -17.42 -7.67
N LEU A 136 5.58 -17.75 -6.40
CA LEU A 136 5.67 -19.11 -5.87
C LEU A 136 4.44 -19.96 -6.19
N ASN A 137 3.27 -19.37 -6.24
CA ASN A 137 1.97 -19.97 -6.48
C ASN A 137 1.71 -21.26 -5.66
N ILE A 138 1.96 -21.19 -4.35
CA ILE A 138 1.61 -22.20 -3.35
C ILE A 138 0.53 -21.67 -2.43
N PRO A 139 -0.29 -22.49 -1.75
CA PRO A 139 -1.33 -22.03 -0.84
C PRO A 139 -0.78 -20.98 0.12
N THR A 140 -1.45 -19.81 0.20
CA THR A 140 -0.98 -18.66 0.95
C THR A 140 -2.15 -17.95 1.63
N VAL A 141 -1.94 -17.51 2.88
CA VAL A 141 -2.86 -16.65 3.64
C VAL A 141 -2.08 -15.43 4.12
N PHE A 142 -2.66 -14.24 3.94
CA PHE A 142 -2.15 -13.01 4.51
C PHE A 142 -2.86 -12.69 5.83
N VAL A 143 -2.09 -12.28 6.82
CA VAL A 143 -2.61 -11.72 8.06
C VAL A 143 -1.73 -10.54 8.48
N SER A 144 -2.30 -9.34 8.49
CA SER A 144 -1.55 -8.13 8.81
C SER A 144 -1.51 -7.84 10.32
N GLY A 145 -0.53 -7.06 10.75
CA GLY A 145 -0.44 -6.58 12.13
C GLY A 145 -1.57 -5.63 12.55
N GLY A 146 -2.25 -5.04 11.59
CA GLY A 146 -3.38 -4.12 11.78
C GLY A 146 -2.97 -2.64 11.88
N PRO A 147 -3.92 -1.72 11.65
CA PRO A 147 -3.72 -0.29 11.83
C PRO A 147 -3.57 0.09 13.29
N MET A 148 -2.82 1.18 13.56
CA MET A 148 -2.79 1.79 14.89
C MET A 148 -4.06 2.60 15.15
N GLU A 149 -4.31 2.93 16.41
CA GLU A 149 -5.35 3.86 16.81
C GLU A 149 -5.03 5.28 16.33
N ALA A 150 -6.05 6.08 16.05
CA ALA A 150 -5.86 7.50 15.81
C ALA A 150 -5.37 8.21 17.07
N GLY A 151 -4.41 9.13 16.91
CA GLY A 151 -3.92 9.96 18.00
C GLY A 151 -5.00 10.90 18.52
N LYS A 152 -4.92 11.26 19.80
CA LYS A 152 -5.85 12.20 20.45
C LYS A 152 -5.02 13.23 21.21
N VAL A 153 -5.16 14.50 20.84
CA VAL A 153 -4.41 15.62 21.46
C VAL A 153 -5.36 16.64 22.05
N THR A 154 -4.92 17.29 23.13
CA THR A 154 -5.53 18.53 23.63
C THR A 154 -4.48 19.62 23.53
N LEU A 155 -4.74 20.63 22.69
CA LEU A 155 -3.87 21.76 22.45
C LEU A 155 -3.91 22.78 23.60
N ALA A 156 -2.96 23.72 23.63
CA ALA A 156 -2.87 24.77 24.67
C ALA A 156 -4.14 25.63 24.79
N ASN A 157 -4.87 25.81 23.69
CA ASN A 157 -6.16 26.52 23.67
C ASN A 157 -7.34 25.69 24.21
N GLY A 158 -7.11 24.42 24.60
CA GLY A 158 -8.14 23.49 25.07
C GLY A 158 -8.87 22.73 23.97
N GLU A 159 -8.54 22.95 22.69
CA GLU A 159 -9.09 22.20 21.58
C GLU A 159 -8.67 20.72 21.64
N LYS A 160 -9.65 19.83 21.46
CA LYS A 160 -9.42 18.36 21.36
C LYS A 160 -9.65 17.91 19.94
N ARG A 161 -8.67 17.23 19.38
CA ARG A 161 -8.78 16.68 18.02
C ARG A 161 -8.08 15.33 17.87
N LYS A 162 -8.48 14.57 16.85
CA LYS A 162 -7.71 13.43 16.35
C LYS A 162 -6.49 13.95 15.58
N VAL A 163 -5.38 13.24 15.64
CA VAL A 163 -4.14 13.57 14.93
C VAL A 163 -3.45 12.31 14.43
N ASP A 164 -2.66 12.46 13.38
CA ASP A 164 -1.80 11.42 12.83
C ASP A 164 -0.39 11.96 12.51
N LEU A 165 0.46 11.12 11.89
CA LEU A 165 1.83 11.47 11.51
C LEU A 165 1.88 12.74 10.63
N VAL A 166 0.93 12.90 9.70
CA VAL A 166 0.92 14.04 8.77
C VAL A 166 0.59 15.34 9.50
N ASP A 167 -0.29 15.30 10.49
CA ASP A 167 -0.59 16.45 11.34
C ASP A 167 0.65 16.94 12.08
N ALA A 168 1.49 16.04 12.60
CA ALA A 168 2.75 16.41 13.25
C ALA A 168 3.72 17.08 12.26
N MET A 169 3.82 16.57 11.04
CA MET A 169 4.67 17.15 9.99
C MET A 169 4.18 18.54 9.55
N ILE A 170 2.88 18.72 9.37
CA ILE A 170 2.29 20.01 8.99
C ILE A 170 2.47 21.02 10.12
N ALA A 171 2.18 20.64 11.36
CA ALA A 171 2.33 21.52 12.52
C ALA A 171 3.79 21.99 12.71
N ALA A 172 4.74 21.09 12.53
CA ALA A 172 6.18 21.41 12.61
C ALA A 172 6.65 22.39 11.52
N ALA A 173 5.93 22.50 10.40
CA ALA A 173 6.26 23.37 9.29
C ALA A 173 5.49 24.71 9.31
N ASP A 174 4.52 24.86 10.19
CA ASP A 174 3.69 26.07 10.32
C ASP A 174 4.25 27.00 11.40
N ASP A 175 4.80 28.12 10.96
CA ASP A 175 5.38 29.16 11.84
C ASP A 175 4.38 29.76 12.85
N ASN A 176 3.07 29.52 12.67
CA ASN A 176 2.01 30.01 13.58
C ASN A 176 1.66 29.01 14.68
N VAL A 177 2.15 27.78 14.61
CA VAL A 177 1.95 26.75 15.66
C VAL A 177 3.05 26.87 16.69
N SER A 178 2.69 26.92 17.98
CA SER A 178 3.67 27.02 19.06
C SER A 178 4.47 25.73 19.21
N ASP A 179 5.75 25.83 19.64
CA ASP A 179 6.60 24.67 19.92
C ASP A 179 5.94 23.70 20.92
N SER A 180 5.17 24.20 21.89
CA SER A 180 4.46 23.37 22.87
C SER A 180 3.30 22.59 22.24
N ASP A 181 2.61 23.16 21.25
CA ASP A 181 1.56 22.46 20.53
C ASP A 181 2.15 21.42 19.55
N VAL A 182 3.26 21.76 18.87
CA VAL A 182 4.01 20.81 18.05
C VAL A 182 4.44 19.60 18.90
N GLU A 183 5.03 19.81 20.07
CA GLU A 183 5.44 18.73 20.99
C GLU A 183 4.24 17.89 21.45
N SER A 184 3.10 18.52 21.72
CA SER A 184 1.87 17.82 22.13
C SER A 184 1.30 16.95 21.02
N ILE A 185 1.32 17.44 19.77
CA ILE A 185 0.91 16.68 18.59
C ILE A 185 1.87 15.53 18.34
N GLU A 186 3.19 15.76 18.35
CA GLU A 186 4.23 14.74 18.19
C GLU A 186 4.05 13.56 19.15
N ARG A 187 3.85 13.84 20.43
CA ARG A 187 3.62 12.82 21.47
C ARG A 187 2.33 12.03 21.31
N SER A 188 1.38 12.56 20.57
CA SER A 188 0.03 12.00 20.42
C SER A 188 -0.20 11.34 19.05
N ALA A 189 0.55 11.70 18.02
CA ALA A 189 0.29 11.35 16.62
C ALA A 189 0.36 9.84 16.33
N CYS A 190 1.24 9.10 17.02
CA CYS A 190 1.43 7.66 16.83
C CYS A 190 1.33 6.94 18.18
N PRO A 191 0.13 6.76 18.76
CA PRO A 191 -0.05 6.38 20.15
C PRO A 191 0.18 4.90 20.45
N THR A 192 0.11 4.01 19.46
CA THR A 192 0.15 2.55 19.63
C THR A 192 1.04 1.86 18.61
N CYS A 193 1.27 0.56 18.77
CA CYS A 193 1.75 -0.26 17.66
C CYS A 193 0.68 -0.34 16.56
N GLY A 194 1.10 -0.68 15.36
CA GLY A 194 0.23 -0.78 14.19
C GLY A 194 0.81 0.00 13.00
N SER A 195 0.24 -0.21 11.82
CA SER A 195 0.47 0.64 10.65
C SER A 195 -0.19 2.01 10.85
N CYS A 196 -0.11 2.91 9.89
CA CYS A 196 -0.73 4.23 10.01
C CYS A 196 -2.21 4.14 10.40
N SER A 197 -2.74 5.17 11.11
CA SER A 197 -4.16 5.21 11.48
C SER A 197 -5.09 5.60 10.33
N GLY A 198 -4.57 6.29 9.31
CA GLY A 198 -5.32 6.73 8.11
C GLY A 198 -5.14 5.78 6.90
N MET A 199 -5.71 6.18 5.76
CA MET A 199 -5.63 5.45 4.49
C MET A 199 -4.35 5.82 3.73
N PHE A 200 -3.20 5.46 4.32
CA PHE A 200 -1.89 5.53 3.68
C PHE A 200 -1.57 4.22 2.98
N THR A 201 -0.40 4.10 2.39
CA THR A 201 -0.01 2.94 1.58
C THR A 201 -0.09 1.62 2.35
N ALA A 202 0.37 1.59 3.60
CA ALA A 202 0.35 0.40 4.45
C ALA A 202 -1.07 -0.17 4.60
N ASN A 203 -2.01 0.66 5.00
CA ASN A 203 -3.41 0.25 5.16
C ASN A 203 -4.08 -0.05 3.82
N SER A 204 -3.81 0.75 2.78
CA SER A 204 -4.32 0.45 1.43
C SER A 204 -3.90 -0.95 0.99
N MET A 205 -2.63 -1.33 1.15
CA MET A 205 -2.17 -2.67 0.77
C MET A 205 -2.76 -3.79 1.64
N ASN A 206 -2.92 -3.57 2.95
CA ASN A 206 -3.59 -4.54 3.84
C ASN A 206 -5.07 -4.74 3.47
N CYS A 207 -5.76 -3.67 3.06
CA CYS A 207 -7.12 -3.73 2.52
C CYS A 207 -7.17 -4.46 1.17
N LEU A 208 -6.18 -4.21 0.29
CA LEU A 208 -6.09 -4.84 -1.02
C LEU A 208 -5.89 -6.36 -0.94
N THR A 209 -5.10 -6.87 0.04
CA THR A 209 -4.99 -8.34 0.22
C THR A 209 -6.31 -8.98 0.62
N GLU A 210 -7.18 -8.26 1.32
CA GLU A 210 -8.54 -8.70 1.66
C GLU A 210 -9.45 -8.67 0.41
N ALA A 211 -9.40 -7.60 -0.38
CA ALA A 211 -10.18 -7.48 -1.62
C ALA A 211 -9.74 -8.47 -2.71
N LEU A 212 -8.44 -8.82 -2.76
CA LEU A 212 -7.91 -9.88 -3.63
C LEU A 212 -8.34 -11.29 -3.20
N GLY A 213 -8.98 -11.45 -2.04
CA GLY A 213 -9.39 -12.74 -1.51
C GLY A 213 -8.30 -13.55 -0.80
N LEU A 214 -7.15 -12.95 -0.50
CA LEU A 214 -5.99 -13.64 0.11
C LEU A 214 -5.90 -13.49 1.63
N SER A 215 -6.81 -12.74 2.25
CA SER A 215 -6.87 -12.48 3.70
C SER A 215 -8.23 -12.81 4.29
N LEU A 216 -8.28 -12.87 5.62
CA LEU A 216 -9.51 -13.02 6.39
C LEU A 216 -10.30 -11.70 6.47
N PRO A 217 -11.63 -11.74 6.66
CA PRO A 217 -12.45 -10.55 6.87
C PRO A 217 -11.97 -9.71 8.04
N GLY A 218 -11.86 -8.40 7.83
CA GLY A 218 -11.37 -7.44 8.81
C GLY A 218 -9.85 -7.36 8.90
N ASN A 219 -9.12 -8.05 8.04
CA ASN A 219 -7.66 -7.99 8.01
C ASN A 219 -7.14 -6.56 7.85
N GLY A 220 -7.72 -5.78 6.94
CA GLY A 220 -7.30 -4.41 6.66
C GLY A 220 -7.75 -3.38 7.70
N SER A 221 -8.77 -3.67 8.51
CA SER A 221 -9.44 -2.65 9.33
C SER A 221 -9.42 -2.88 10.84
N THR A 222 -9.25 -4.12 11.33
CA THR A 222 -9.17 -4.39 12.77
C THR A 222 -7.91 -3.78 13.38
N LEU A 223 -8.04 -2.99 14.45
CA LEU A 223 -6.91 -2.34 15.10
C LEU A 223 -5.88 -3.35 15.63
N ALA A 224 -4.59 -2.98 15.56
CA ALA A 224 -3.48 -3.80 16.07
C ALA A 224 -3.61 -4.11 17.56
N THR A 225 -4.14 -3.18 18.34
CA THR A 225 -4.30 -3.27 19.79
C THR A 225 -5.55 -4.03 20.24
N HIS A 226 -6.52 -4.24 19.33
CA HIS A 226 -7.77 -4.88 19.70
C HIS A 226 -7.63 -6.40 19.84
N SER A 227 -8.35 -6.99 20.80
CA SER A 227 -8.31 -8.44 21.09
C SER A 227 -8.71 -9.31 19.88
N ASP A 228 -9.60 -8.81 19.01
CA ASP A 228 -10.05 -9.52 17.82
C ASP A 228 -8.93 -9.67 16.78
N ARG A 229 -7.86 -8.85 16.82
CA ARG A 229 -6.70 -9.04 15.96
C ARG A 229 -6.05 -10.42 16.15
N LYS A 230 -5.90 -10.88 17.40
CA LYS A 230 -5.36 -12.21 17.69
C LYS A 230 -6.17 -13.34 17.09
N ARG A 231 -7.51 -13.19 17.01
CA ARG A 231 -8.39 -14.17 16.39
C ARG A 231 -8.04 -14.40 14.92
N LEU A 232 -7.75 -13.33 14.18
CA LEU A 232 -7.35 -13.45 12.77
C LEU A 232 -6.07 -14.27 12.60
N PHE A 233 -5.11 -14.14 13.51
CA PHE A 233 -3.88 -14.94 13.49
C PHE A 233 -4.12 -16.41 13.81
N ILE A 234 -5.01 -16.70 14.76
CA ILE A 234 -5.43 -18.07 15.09
C ILE A 234 -6.10 -18.72 13.87
N GLU A 235 -7.08 -18.04 13.29
CA GLU A 235 -7.82 -18.51 12.13
C GLU A 235 -6.90 -18.71 10.90
N ALA A 236 -5.96 -17.81 10.66
CA ALA A 236 -4.98 -17.93 9.58
C ALA A 236 -4.10 -19.18 9.74
N GLY A 237 -3.67 -19.52 10.97
CA GLY A 237 -2.90 -20.71 11.26
C GLY A 237 -3.63 -22.02 10.94
N HIS A 238 -4.92 -22.09 11.25
CA HIS A 238 -5.76 -23.25 10.90
C HIS A 238 -6.06 -23.29 9.39
N LEU A 239 -6.46 -22.16 8.82
CA LEU A 239 -6.85 -22.04 7.41
C LEU A 239 -5.72 -22.45 6.46
N ILE A 240 -4.46 -22.07 6.72
CA ILE A 240 -3.37 -22.41 5.82
C ILE A 240 -3.11 -23.91 5.74
N VAL A 241 -3.30 -24.63 6.85
CA VAL A 241 -3.16 -26.10 6.86
C VAL A 241 -4.30 -26.75 6.06
N ASP A 242 -5.52 -26.22 6.17
CA ASP A 242 -6.66 -26.67 5.37
C ASP A 242 -6.42 -26.43 3.87
N LEU A 243 -6.00 -25.23 3.48
CA LEU A 243 -5.68 -24.91 2.09
C LEU A 243 -4.57 -25.81 1.52
N ALA A 244 -3.51 -26.09 2.32
CA ALA A 244 -2.47 -26.99 1.91
C ALA A 244 -3.03 -28.42 1.65
N LYS A 245 -3.86 -28.94 2.54
CA LYS A 245 -4.52 -30.24 2.33
C LYS A 245 -5.46 -30.24 1.13
N ARG A 246 -6.26 -29.20 0.95
CA ARG A 246 -7.12 -29.06 -0.23
C ARG A 246 -6.34 -29.16 -1.53
N TYR A 247 -5.24 -28.43 -1.64
CA TYR A 247 -4.42 -28.47 -2.84
C TYR A 247 -3.69 -29.81 -3.00
N TYR A 248 -2.93 -30.25 -1.99
CA TYR A 248 -2.08 -31.43 -2.14
C TYR A 248 -2.80 -32.78 -2.00
N GLU A 249 -3.88 -32.85 -1.25
CA GLU A 249 -4.58 -34.11 -1.00
C GLU A 249 -5.87 -34.24 -1.82
N GLN A 250 -6.48 -33.11 -2.25
CA GLN A 250 -7.76 -33.09 -2.97
C GLN A 250 -7.65 -32.54 -4.39
N GLU A 251 -6.44 -32.11 -4.82
CA GLU A 251 -6.18 -31.50 -6.12
C GLU A 251 -7.00 -30.23 -6.38
N ASP A 252 -7.36 -29.48 -5.30
CA ASP A 252 -8.14 -28.25 -5.39
C ASP A 252 -7.25 -27.05 -5.71
N GLU A 253 -7.08 -26.74 -6.99
CA GLU A 253 -6.30 -25.60 -7.47
C GLU A 253 -6.92 -24.25 -7.08
N SER A 254 -8.18 -24.20 -6.63
CA SER A 254 -8.79 -22.96 -6.15
C SER A 254 -8.13 -22.43 -4.86
N ALA A 255 -7.28 -23.23 -4.21
CA ALA A 255 -6.47 -22.82 -3.06
C ALA A 255 -5.19 -22.06 -3.46
N LEU A 256 -4.87 -21.98 -4.75
CA LEU A 256 -3.64 -21.33 -5.24
C LEU A 256 -3.82 -19.82 -5.41
N PRO A 257 -2.82 -19.01 -5.04
CA PRO A 257 -2.89 -17.54 -5.12
C PRO A 257 -3.24 -17.00 -6.51
N ARG A 258 -2.70 -17.57 -7.60
CA ARG A 258 -2.99 -17.10 -8.98
C ARG A 258 -4.43 -17.40 -9.41
N ASN A 259 -5.08 -18.43 -8.84
CA ASN A 259 -6.47 -18.73 -9.11
C ASN A 259 -7.43 -17.86 -8.28
N ILE A 260 -7.00 -17.41 -7.10
CA ILE A 260 -7.73 -16.49 -6.23
C ILE A 260 -7.56 -15.06 -6.76
N ALA A 261 -6.34 -14.57 -6.83
CA ALA A 261 -5.98 -13.24 -7.30
C ALA A 261 -5.81 -13.26 -8.84
N ASN A 262 -6.86 -13.60 -9.57
CA ASN A 262 -6.92 -13.55 -11.02
C ASN A 262 -7.25 -12.13 -11.51
N PHE A 263 -7.34 -11.91 -12.82
CA PHE A 263 -7.62 -10.61 -13.43
C PHE A 263 -8.84 -9.90 -12.83
N LYS A 264 -9.96 -10.61 -12.63
CA LYS A 264 -11.18 -10.04 -12.03
C LYS A 264 -10.99 -9.64 -10.57
N ALA A 265 -10.20 -10.39 -9.82
CA ALA A 265 -9.85 -10.04 -8.44
C ALA A 265 -8.95 -8.78 -8.39
N PHE A 266 -8.04 -8.61 -9.36
CA PHE A 266 -7.27 -7.36 -9.52
C PHE A 266 -8.16 -6.18 -9.87
N GLU A 267 -9.15 -6.35 -10.78
CA GLU A 267 -10.16 -5.32 -11.05
C GLU A 267 -10.93 -4.95 -9.78
N ASN A 268 -11.47 -5.93 -9.05
CA ASN A 268 -12.19 -5.69 -7.79
C ASN A 268 -11.34 -4.95 -6.76
N ALA A 269 -10.07 -5.34 -6.61
CA ALA A 269 -9.14 -4.70 -5.69
C ALA A 269 -8.87 -3.24 -6.08
N MET A 270 -8.66 -2.97 -7.38
CA MET A 270 -8.46 -1.60 -7.87
C MET A 270 -9.73 -0.75 -7.76
N ILE A 271 -10.90 -1.33 -8.04
CA ILE A 271 -12.20 -0.67 -7.86
C ILE A 271 -12.39 -0.26 -6.38
N MET A 272 -12.10 -1.17 -5.46
CA MET A 272 -12.16 -0.88 -4.03
C MET A 272 -11.18 0.21 -3.61
N ASP A 273 -9.94 0.17 -4.11
CA ASP A 273 -8.91 1.17 -3.81
C ASP A 273 -9.32 2.58 -4.30
N ILE A 274 -9.86 2.68 -5.51
CA ILE A 274 -10.41 3.93 -6.07
C ILE A 274 -11.57 4.43 -5.22
N ALA A 275 -12.50 3.54 -4.83
CA ALA A 275 -13.70 3.89 -4.07
C ALA A 275 -13.38 4.38 -2.65
N MET A 276 -12.31 3.89 -2.03
CA MET A 276 -11.88 4.33 -0.69
C MET A 276 -10.85 5.46 -0.72
N GLY A 277 -10.44 5.93 -1.90
CA GLY A 277 -9.42 6.97 -2.05
C GLY A 277 -8.06 6.55 -1.52
N GLY A 278 -7.62 5.35 -1.91
CA GLY A 278 -6.36 4.76 -1.49
C GLY A 278 -5.11 5.53 -1.92
N SER A 279 -3.96 4.98 -1.61
CA SER A 279 -2.67 5.58 -1.94
C SER A 279 -2.34 5.40 -3.43
N THR A 280 -1.73 6.41 -4.06
CA THR A 280 -1.19 6.26 -5.43
C THR A 280 -0.11 5.17 -5.54
N ASN A 281 0.56 4.83 -4.42
CA ASN A 281 1.54 3.74 -4.39
C ASN A 281 0.92 2.37 -4.66
N THR A 282 -0.36 2.18 -4.39
CA THR A 282 -1.08 0.91 -4.69
C THR A 282 -1.04 0.58 -6.16
N VAL A 283 -1.09 1.59 -7.04
CA VAL A 283 -0.94 1.41 -8.49
C VAL A 283 0.38 0.71 -8.81
N LEU A 284 1.51 1.22 -8.28
CA LEU A 284 2.82 0.57 -8.45
C LEU A 284 2.83 -0.87 -7.94
N HIS A 285 2.18 -1.11 -6.80
CA HIS A 285 2.24 -2.40 -6.13
C HIS A 285 1.33 -3.44 -6.78
N LEU A 286 0.15 -3.04 -7.26
CA LEU A 286 -0.73 -3.93 -8.02
C LEU A 286 -0.14 -4.29 -9.37
N LEU A 287 0.44 -3.33 -10.11
CA LEU A 287 1.13 -3.62 -11.37
C LEU A 287 2.32 -4.58 -11.16
N ALA A 288 3.09 -4.39 -10.09
CA ALA A 288 4.18 -5.30 -9.74
C ALA A 288 3.68 -6.70 -9.41
N ALA A 289 2.62 -6.81 -8.60
CA ALA A 289 2.01 -8.07 -8.24
C ALA A 289 1.39 -8.77 -9.45
N ALA A 290 0.74 -8.03 -10.34
CA ALA A 290 0.16 -8.56 -11.58
C ALA A 290 1.24 -9.17 -12.47
N GLN A 291 2.39 -8.49 -12.63
CA GLN A 291 3.52 -9.04 -13.39
C GLN A 291 4.02 -10.37 -12.80
N GLU A 292 4.19 -10.47 -11.49
CA GLU A 292 4.62 -11.71 -10.82
C GLU A 292 3.58 -12.83 -10.89
N GLY A 293 2.31 -12.46 -10.92
CA GLY A 293 1.17 -13.38 -11.06
C GLY A 293 0.86 -13.78 -12.50
N GLU A 294 1.59 -13.22 -13.48
CA GLU A 294 1.28 -13.38 -14.93
C GLU A 294 -0.15 -12.93 -15.27
N VAL A 295 -0.64 -11.89 -14.59
CA VAL A 295 -1.95 -11.27 -14.81
C VAL A 295 -1.77 -10.08 -15.73
N ASP A 296 -2.48 -10.04 -16.85
CA ASP A 296 -2.43 -8.94 -17.83
C ASP A 296 -3.27 -7.74 -17.37
N PHE A 297 -2.87 -7.16 -16.23
CA PHE A 297 -3.50 -5.99 -15.62
C PHE A 297 -2.56 -4.79 -15.76
N THR A 298 -3.04 -3.71 -16.37
CA THR A 298 -2.24 -2.60 -16.87
C THR A 298 -2.71 -1.23 -16.39
N MET A 299 -1.96 -0.18 -16.73
CA MET A 299 -2.35 1.23 -16.50
C MET A 299 -3.65 1.59 -17.24
N GLU A 300 -3.91 0.98 -18.39
CA GLU A 300 -5.15 1.20 -19.16
C GLU A 300 -6.38 0.67 -18.41
N ASP A 301 -6.24 -0.48 -17.72
CA ASP A 301 -7.31 -0.99 -16.88
C ASP A 301 -7.59 -0.05 -15.70
N ILE A 302 -6.54 0.47 -15.06
CA ILE A 302 -6.67 1.43 -13.97
C ILE A 302 -7.37 2.71 -14.44
N ASP A 303 -7.00 3.25 -15.62
CA ASP A 303 -7.67 4.41 -16.20
C ASP A 303 -9.15 4.11 -16.47
N ARG A 304 -9.45 2.99 -17.11
CA ARG A 304 -10.83 2.55 -17.38
C ARG A 304 -11.67 2.47 -16.13
N LEU A 305 -11.15 1.83 -15.07
CA LEU A 305 -11.84 1.67 -13.78
C LEU A 305 -12.03 3.02 -13.08
N SER A 306 -11.02 3.89 -13.12
CA SER A 306 -11.08 5.20 -12.46
C SER A 306 -12.19 6.12 -13.00
N ARG A 307 -12.67 5.87 -14.22
CA ARG A 307 -13.74 6.65 -14.87
C ARG A 307 -15.15 6.24 -14.45
N ILE A 308 -15.32 5.09 -13.84
CA ILE A 308 -16.65 4.52 -13.54
C ILE A 308 -16.88 4.29 -12.03
N VAL A 309 -15.84 4.35 -11.23
CA VAL A 309 -15.90 4.06 -9.80
C VAL A 309 -16.06 5.34 -9.00
N PRO A 310 -17.16 5.49 -8.20
CA PRO A 310 -17.35 6.66 -7.35
C PRO A 310 -16.48 6.58 -6.09
N VAL A 311 -16.25 7.74 -5.43
CA VAL A 311 -15.61 7.81 -4.12
C VAL A 311 -16.64 7.54 -3.03
N LEU A 312 -16.59 6.35 -2.41
CA LEU A 312 -17.52 5.93 -1.37
C LEU A 312 -17.04 6.24 0.05
N CYS A 313 -15.72 6.43 0.23
CA CYS A 313 -15.11 6.73 1.53
C CYS A 313 -14.12 7.88 1.40
N LYS A 314 -14.04 8.71 2.44
CA LYS A 314 -12.93 9.65 2.65
C LYS A 314 -12.34 9.41 4.02
N VAL A 315 -11.06 9.07 4.07
CA VAL A 315 -10.29 8.72 5.27
C VAL A 315 -9.10 9.66 5.39
N ALA A 316 -8.59 9.88 6.58
CA ALA A 316 -7.37 10.67 6.77
C ALA A 316 -6.25 10.19 5.82
N PRO A 317 -5.54 11.08 5.14
CA PRO A 317 -5.50 12.53 5.29
C PRO A 317 -6.50 13.30 4.43
N SER A 318 -7.36 12.64 3.63
CA SER A 318 -8.36 13.32 2.78
C SER A 318 -9.42 14.06 3.61
N VAL A 319 -9.70 13.57 4.83
CA VAL A 319 -10.50 14.25 5.88
C VAL A 319 -9.82 14.02 7.24
N ALA A 320 -9.91 14.99 8.15
CA ALA A 320 -9.17 14.96 9.41
C ALA A 320 -9.72 13.99 10.46
N ASN A 321 -11.01 13.66 10.43
CA ASN A 321 -11.69 13.01 11.56
C ASN A 321 -12.07 11.54 11.34
N VAL A 322 -11.83 10.99 10.16
CA VAL A 322 -12.14 9.60 9.80
C VAL A 322 -10.85 8.81 9.66
N HIS A 323 -10.73 7.72 10.41
CA HIS A 323 -9.55 6.83 10.43
C HIS A 323 -9.97 5.37 10.18
N MET A 324 -9.03 4.45 10.19
CA MET A 324 -9.31 3.03 9.93
C MET A 324 -10.26 2.41 10.95
N GLU A 325 -10.25 2.87 12.19
CA GLU A 325 -11.21 2.47 13.24
C GLU A 325 -12.66 2.78 12.86
N ASP A 326 -12.89 3.88 12.15
CA ASP A 326 -14.22 4.29 11.69
C ASP A 326 -14.67 3.45 10.48
N ILE A 327 -13.76 3.13 9.57
CA ILE A 327 -14.00 2.18 8.46
C ILE A 327 -14.37 0.80 9.01
N HIS A 328 -13.64 0.31 10.03
CA HIS A 328 -13.95 -0.96 10.67
C HIS A 328 -15.37 -0.97 11.21
N ARG A 329 -15.76 0.06 11.96
CA ARG A 329 -17.12 0.21 12.51
C ARG A 329 -18.21 0.23 11.43
N ALA A 330 -17.90 0.70 10.24
CA ALA A 330 -18.83 0.75 9.11
C ALA A 330 -18.91 -0.56 8.30
N GLY A 331 -18.27 -1.66 8.78
CA GLY A 331 -18.27 -2.98 8.15
C GLY A 331 -16.97 -3.33 7.44
N GLY A 332 -15.93 -2.51 7.58
CA GLY A 332 -14.60 -2.78 7.03
C GLY A 332 -14.59 -2.88 5.50
N ILE A 333 -13.68 -3.68 4.99
CA ILE A 333 -13.47 -3.83 3.53
C ILE A 333 -14.65 -4.54 2.88
N LEU A 334 -15.23 -5.54 3.53
CA LEU A 334 -16.44 -6.22 3.02
C LEU A 334 -17.67 -5.30 3.02
N GLY A 335 -17.72 -4.28 3.89
CA GLY A 335 -18.72 -3.22 3.82
C GLY A 335 -18.58 -2.36 2.56
N ILE A 336 -17.34 -1.98 2.19
CA ILE A 336 -17.06 -1.25 0.94
C ILE A 336 -17.38 -2.12 -0.29
N LEU A 337 -16.89 -3.36 -0.32
CA LEU A 337 -17.17 -4.31 -1.39
C LEU A 337 -18.68 -4.61 -1.52
N GLY A 338 -19.41 -4.66 -0.40
CA GLY A 338 -20.86 -4.80 -0.41
C GLY A 338 -21.59 -3.64 -1.08
N GLU A 339 -21.13 -2.39 -0.88
CA GLU A 339 -21.68 -1.22 -1.59
C GLU A 339 -21.32 -1.25 -3.08
N LEU A 340 -20.11 -1.66 -3.42
CA LEU A 340 -19.66 -1.80 -4.82
C LEU A 340 -20.43 -2.90 -5.55
N ASP A 341 -20.78 -4.00 -4.89
CA ASP A 341 -21.63 -5.05 -5.45
C ASP A 341 -23.06 -4.56 -5.66
N ARG A 342 -23.64 -3.85 -4.69
CA ARG A 342 -24.97 -3.21 -4.86
C ARG A 342 -24.98 -2.21 -6.01
N ALA A 343 -23.85 -1.57 -6.28
CA ALA A 343 -23.67 -0.67 -7.41
C ALA A 343 -23.43 -1.40 -8.75
N GLY A 344 -23.25 -2.73 -8.75
CA GLY A 344 -22.97 -3.53 -9.93
C GLY A 344 -21.57 -3.30 -10.52
N LEU A 345 -20.59 -2.92 -9.70
CA LEU A 345 -19.26 -2.53 -10.15
C LEU A 345 -18.21 -3.63 -10.04
N ILE A 346 -18.45 -4.68 -9.25
CA ILE A 346 -17.47 -5.76 -8.98
C ILE A 346 -17.99 -7.13 -9.43
N ASP A 347 -17.04 -8.06 -9.66
CA ASP A 347 -17.35 -9.47 -9.95
C ASP A 347 -17.27 -10.30 -8.67
N THR A 348 -18.41 -10.76 -8.19
CA THR A 348 -18.49 -11.55 -6.95
C THR A 348 -18.19 -13.04 -7.12
N SER A 349 -17.91 -13.50 -8.34
CA SER A 349 -17.54 -14.91 -8.61
C SER A 349 -16.09 -15.24 -8.27
N VAL A 350 -15.26 -14.24 -7.95
CA VAL A 350 -13.84 -14.41 -7.61
C VAL A 350 -13.69 -15.26 -6.34
N LYS A 351 -12.64 -16.08 -6.30
CA LYS A 351 -12.35 -16.98 -5.19
C LYS A 351 -11.80 -16.24 -3.97
N SER A 352 -11.88 -16.89 -2.81
CA SER A 352 -11.31 -16.39 -1.56
C SER A 352 -10.74 -17.52 -0.72
N VAL A 353 -9.72 -17.23 0.08
CA VAL A 353 -9.11 -18.22 1.00
C VAL A 353 -10.11 -18.67 2.09
N HIS A 354 -11.05 -17.82 2.49
CA HIS A 354 -11.95 -18.05 3.63
C HIS A 354 -13.40 -18.34 3.24
N ALA A 355 -13.74 -18.23 1.95
CA ALA A 355 -15.09 -18.43 1.44
C ALA A 355 -15.04 -19.13 0.07
N LYS A 356 -16.17 -19.65 -0.38
CA LYS A 356 -16.27 -20.27 -1.69
C LYS A 356 -15.95 -19.27 -2.81
N ASP A 357 -16.47 -18.08 -2.69
CA ASP A 357 -16.30 -16.94 -3.59
C ASP A 357 -16.64 -15.64 -2.82
N LEU A 358 -16.48 -14.49 -3.47
CA LEU A 358 -16.78 -13.19 -2.86
C LEU A 358 -18.28 -13.04 -2.55
N ALA A 359 -19.18 -13.65 -3.35
CA ALA A 359 -20.62 -13.62 -3.04
C ALA A 359 -20.92 -14.27 -1.69
N ASP A 360 -20.38 -15.49 -1.43
CA ASP A 360 -20.51 -16.16 -0.14
C ASP A 360 -19.87 -15.35 1.01
N ALA A 361 -18.73 -14.69 0.74
CA ALA A 361 -18.10 -13.81 1.73
C ALA A 361 -19.00 -12.61 2.10
N LEU A 362 -19.61 -11.95 1.12
CA LEU A 362 -20.51 -10.82 1.33
C LEU A 362 -21.77 -11.21 2.09
N GLU A 363 -22.39 -12.36 1.76
CA GLU A 363 -23.57 -12.85 2.49
C GLU A 363 -23.29 -13.09 3.98
N ARG A 364 -22.06 -13.51 4.30
CA ARG A 364 -21.68 -13.81 5.70
C ARG A 364 -21.16 -12.62 6.48
N TRP A 365 -20.52 -11.66 5.82
CA TRP A 365 -19.73 -10.63 6.49
C TRP A 365 -20.14 -9.19 6.20
N ASP A 366 -20.89 -8.90 5.12
CA ASP A 366 -21.42 -7.55 4.90
C ASP A 366 -22.52 -7.26 5.92
N ILE A 367 -22.29 -6.24 6.78
CA ILE A 367 -23.22 -5.86 7.86
C ILE A 367 -24.60 -5.41 7.36
N LYS A 368 -24.74 -5.13 6.06
CA LYS A 368 -26.04 -4.80 5.43
C LYS A 368 -26.79 -6.04 4.93
N ARG A 369 -26.16 -7.23 4.96
CA ARG A 369 -26.75 -8.50 4.52
C ARG A 369 -26.90 -9.48 5.67
N THR A 370 -25.90 -9.57 6.53
CA THR A 370 -25.87 -10.56 7.61
C THR A 370 -26.61 -10.11 8.86
N ASP A 371 -27.40 -11.02 9.43
CA ASP A 371 -28.03 -10.86 10.75
C ASP A 371 -27.16 -11.42 11.89
N SER A 372 -25.94 -11.87 11.58
CA SER A 372 -25.04 -12.48 12.56
C SER A 372 -24.61 -11.50 13.65
N THR A 373 -25.03 -11.74 14.88
CA THR A 373 -24.64 -10.94 16.05
C THR A 373 -23.12 -10.92 16.23
N SER A 374 -22.44 -12.05 16.01
CA SER A 374 -21.00 -12.15 16.18
C SER A 374 -20.23 -11.32 15.14
N VAL A 375 -20.73 -11.19 13.92
CA VAL A 375 -20.15 -10.32 12.88
C VAL A 375 -20.37 -8.86 13.24
N ARG A 376 -21.55 -8.49 13.70
CA ARG A 376 -21.86 -7.12 14.13
C ARG A 376 -21.02 -6.72 15.36
N GLU A 377 -20.84 -7.63 16.32
CA GLU A 377 -19.96 -7.44 17.46
C GLU A 377 -18.51 -7.24 17.02
N PHE A 378 -18.03 -8.04 16.07
CA PHE A 378 -16.68 -7.90 15.52
C PHE A 378 -16.45 -6.51 14.93
N PHE A 379 -17.34 -6.04 14.07
CA PHE A 379 -17.21 -4.71 13.46
C PHE A 379 -17.55 -3.55 14.43
N SER A 380 -18.13 -3.79 15.59
CA SER A 380 -18.32 -2.78 16.62
C SER A 380 -17.10 -2.55 17.52
N ALA A 381 -15.95 -3.24 17.25
CA ALA A 381 -14.72 -3.07 18.00
C ALA A 381 -14.26 -1.60 18.03
N ALA A 382 -13.91 -1.12 19.21
CA ALA A 382 -13.61 0.29 19.47
C ALA A 382 -12.15 0.49 19.88
N PRO A 383 -11.56 1.69 19.60
CA PRO A 383 -10.22 2.04 20.04
C PRO A 383 -10.14 2.24 21.55
N GLY A 384 -8.94 2.44 22.08
CA GLY A 384 -8.69 2.77 23.48
C GLY A 384 -9.39 4.06 23.93
N GLY A 385 -9.72 4.12 25.22
CA GLY A 385 -10.46 5.24 25.81
C GLY A 385 -11.99 5.12 25.75
N VAL A 386 -12.51 4.08 25.09
CA VAL A 386 -13.91 3.64 25.22
C VAL A 386 -13.98 2.66 26.40
N PRO A 387 -15.02 2.69 27.27
CA PRO A 387 -15.13 1.77 28.39
C PRO A 387 -15.06 0.30 27.94
N THR A 388 -14.18 -0.47 28.57
CA THR A 388 -14.05 -1.91 28.29
C THR A 388 -15.26 -2.68 28.80
N GLN A 389 -15.71 -3.62 28.01
CA GLN A 389 -16.80 -4.55 28.36
C GLN A 389 -16.28 -5.81 29.04
N VAL A 390 -14.98 -6.11 28.89
CA VAL A 390 -14.32 -7.25 29.52
C VAL A 390 -13.17 -6.72 30.37
N ALA A 391 -13.17 -7.07 31.65
CA ALA A 391 -12.14 -6.62 32.59
C ALA A 391 -10.74 -7.04 32.13
N PHE A 392 -9.77 -6.14 32.28
CA PHE A 392 -8.35 -6.34 31.95
C PHE A 392 -8.08 -6.71 30.49
N SER A 393 -8.98 -6.39 29.55
CA SER A 393 -8.76 -6.61 28.12
C SER A 393 -9.06 -5.37 27.30
N GLN A 394 -8.40 -5.25 26.14
CA GLN A 394 -8.75 -4.26 25.12
C GLN A 394 -9.79 -4.87 24.17
N SER A 395 -10.97 -5.15 24.69
CA SER A 395 -12.10 -5.69 23.95
C SER A 395 -13.28 -4.73 23.94
N SER A 396 -12.99 -3.42 23.91
CA SER A 396 -14.03 -2.38 23.90
C SER A 396 -14.88 -2.47 22.63
N ARG A 397 -16.18 -2.16 22.79
CA ARG A 397 -17.14 -2.10 21.70
C ARG A 397 -17.84 -0.74 21.73
N TYR A 398 -18.20 -0.21 20.57
CA TYR A 398 -19.06 0.96 20.48
C TYR A 398 -20.45 0.62 21.02
N ALA A 399 -20.97 1.43 21.94
CA ALA A 399 -22.30 1.21 22.54
C ALA A 399 -23.42 1.32 21.49
N GLU A 400 -23.25 2.17 20.50
CA GLU A 400 -24.16 2.36 19.38
C GLU A 400 -24.04 1.26 18.30
N GLY A 401 -23.10 0.31 18.49
CA GLY A 401 -22.85 -0.76 17.53
C GLY A 401 -22.17 -0.28 16.24
N VAL A 402 -22.45 -0.96 15.14
CA VAL A 402 -21.88 -0.68 13.81
C VAL A 402 -22.50 0.57 13.18
N ASP A 403 -21.77 1.21 12.25
CA ASP A 403 -22.26 2.30 11.41
C ASP A 403 -22.89 1.72 10.12
N GLU A 404 -24.19 1.83 10.01
CA GLU A 404 -24.95 1.38 8.85
C GLU A 404 -25.46 2.53 7.97
N ASP A 405 -25.15 3.77 8.31
CA ASP A 405 -25.55 4.94 7.54
C ASP A 405 -24.79 5.00 6.21
N ARG A 406 -25.50 4.76 5.12
CA ARG A 406 -24.94 4.79 3.76
C ARG A 406 -25.25 6.09 3.01
N GLU A 407 -25.94 7.03 3.65
CA GLU A 407 -26.20 8.36 3.14
C GLU A 407 -25.16 9.37 3.64
N ASN A 408 -24.95 9.44 4.97
CA ASN A 408 -24.09 10.43 5.61
C ASN A 408 -22.90 9.80 6.37
N GLY A 409 -22.85 8.47 6.47
CA GLY A 409 -21.85 7.72 7.20
C GLY A 409 -20.47 7.72 6.56
N VAL A 410 -19.60 6.90 7.12
CA VAL A 410 -18.19 6.78 6.71
C VAL A 410 -18.06 6.05 5.38
N ILE A 411 -18.83 4.98 5.20
CA ILE A 411 -18.98 4.27 3.91
C ILE A 411 -20.33 4.66 3.34
N ARG A 412 -20.35 5.23 2.13
CA ARG A 412 -21.56 5.71 1.47
C ARG A 412 -21.99 4.80 0.33
N SER A 413 -23.27 4.84 -0.01
CA SER A 413 -23.77 4.20 -1.22
C SER A 413 -23.34 4.99 -2.47
N LYS A 414 -23.48 4.39 -3.65
CA LYS A 414 -23.18 5.04 -4.94
C LYS A 414 -23.99 6.33 -5.13
N GLU A 415 -25.26 6.35 -4.70
CA GLU A 415 -26.16 7.51 -4.81
C GLU A 415 -25.68 8.68 -3.94
N HIS A 416 -25.04 8.39 -2.81
CA HIS A 416 -24.58 9.37 -1.83
C HIS A 416 -23.04 9.53 -1.82
N ALA A 417 -22.37 9.02 -2.85
CA ALA A 417 -20.92 9.09 -2.98
C ALA A 417 -20.38 10.51 -2.82
N PHE A 418 -19.19 10.63 -2.26
CA PHE A 418 -18.50 11.93 -2.11
C PHE A 418 -18.15 12.56 -3.47
N SER A 419 -17.93 11.75 -4.49
CA SER A 419 -17.75 12.13 -5.88
C SER A 419 -18.16 10.98 -6.78
N GLN A 420 -18.76 11.29 -7.92
CA GLN A 420 -19.08 10.26 -8.94
C GLN A 420 -17.87 9.93 -9.83
N ASP A 421 -16.85 10.78 -9.88
CA ASP A 421 -15.55 10.51 -10.49
C ASP A 421 -14.58 9.95 -9.42
N GLY A 422 -13.72 9.01 -9.81
CA GLY A 422 -12.94 8.20 -8.88
C GLY A 422 -11.95 8.96 -8.01
N GLY A 423 -11.47 8.30 -6.96
CA GLY A 423 -10.49 8.85 -6.01
C GLY A 423 -9.06 8.88 -6.55
N LEU A 424 -8.80 8.21 -7.69
CA LEU A 424 -7.54 8.19 -8.41
C LEU A 424 -7.82 8.44 -9.90
N ALA A 425 -6.87 9.05 -10.62
CA ALA A 425 -6.95 9.21 -12.06
C ALA A 425 -5.59 9.01 -12.73
N VAL A 426 -5.61 8.42 -13.92
CA VAL A 426 -4.46 8.36 -14.82
C VAL A 426 -4.55 9.50 -15.81
N LEU A 427 -3.47 10.26 -15.99
CA LEU A 427 -3.40 11.30 -17.02
C LEU A 427 -2.37 10.90 -18.08
N TYR A 428 -2.65 11.22 -19.33
CA TYR A 428 -1.79 10.99 -20.48
C TYR A 428 -1.56 12.28 -21.26
N GLY A 429 -0.46 12.34 -21.97
CA GLY A 429 -0.12 13.44 -22.88
C GLY A 429 1.36 13.45 -23.21
N ASN A 430 1.80 14.48 -23.91
CA ASN A 430 3.19 14.59 -24.33
C ASN A 430 4.19 14.73 -23.18
N LEU A 431 3.73 15.05 -21.95
CA LEU A 431 4.55 15.05 -20.74
C LEU A 431 4.66 13.65 -20.09
N ALA A 432 3.63 12.82 -20.25
CA ALA A 432 3.53 11.50 -19.64
C ALA A 432 2.94 10.50 -20.66
N GLU A 433 3.76 10.07 -21.60
CA GLU A 433 3.33 9.20 -22.71
C GLU A 433 2.83 7.84 -22.22
N ASP A 434 3.47 7.26 -21.20
CA ASP A 434 3.06 6.01 -20.55
C ASP A 434 2.15 6.25 -19.32
N GLY A 435 1.70 7.48 -19.12
CA GLY A 435 0.79 7.88 -18.05
C GLY A 435 1.47 8.40 -16.77
N CYS A 436 0.67 9.03 -15.94
CA CYS A 436 0.99 9.48 -14.59
C CYS A 436 -0.25 9.38 -13.70
N ILE A 437 -0.08 9.47 -12.38
CA ILE A 437 -1.15 9.23 -11.41
C ILE A 437 -1.40 10.48 -10.58
N VAL A 438 -2.69 10.79 -10.35
CA VAL A 438 -3.14 11.80 -9.39
C VAL A 438 -4.18 11.22 -8.44
N LYS A 439 -4.05 11.55 -7.14
CA LYS A 439 -5.06 11.24 -6.12
C LYS A 439 -6.13 12.34 -6.14
N THR A 440 -7.18 12.15 -6.94
CA THR A 440 -8.25 13.13 -7.13
C THR A 440 -9.07 13.38 -5.87
N ALA A 441 -9.22 12.38 -4.99
CA ALA A 441 -9.92 12.51 -3.71
C ALA A 441 -9.34 13.62 -2.80
N GLY A 442 -8.09 14.03 -3.02
CA GLY A 442 -7.39 15.08 -2.27
C GLY A 442 -7.28 16.42 -2.99
N VAL A 443 -7.80 16.53 -4.24
CA VAL A 443 -7.72 17.75 -5.06
C VAL A 443 -8.97 18.60 -4.86
N ASP A 444 -8.79 19.91 -4.70
CA ASP A 444 -9.90 20.86 -4.65
C ASP A 444 -10.53 21.02 -6.03
N GLU A 445 -11.85 21.09 -6.11
CA GLU A 445 -12.59 21.19 -7.38
C GLU A 445 -12.18 22.40 -8.23
N SER A 446 -11.72 23.48 -7.60
CA SER A 446 -11.30 24.72 -8.29
C SER A 446 -10.00 24.56 -9.10
N ILE A 447 -9.22 23.49 -8.87
CA ILE A 447 -7.93 23.23 -9.54
C ILE A 447 -7.88 21.88 -10.25
N LEU A 448 -9.03 21.29 -10.55
CA LEU A 448 -9.09 20.07 -11.40
C LEU A 448 -8.60 20.36 -12.83
N THR A 449 -8.67 21.60 -13.29
CA THR A 449 -8.01 22.13 -14.49
C THR A 449 -7.02 23.19 -14.06
N PHE A 450 -5.76 23.07 -14.44
CA PHE A 450 -4.71 23.98 -14.02
C PHE A 450 -3.70 24.20 -15.15
N SER A 451 -3.26 25.44 -15.32
CA SER A 451 -2.19 25.81 -16.25
C SER A 451 -1.19 26.72 -15.57
N GLY A 452 0.08 26.45 -15.73
CA GLY A 452 1.12 27.26 -15.12
C GLY A 452 2.51 27.02 -15.67
N PRO A 453 3.48 27.92 -15.36
CA PRO A 453 4.87 27.75 -15.75
C PRO A 453 5.55 26.69 -14.87
N ALA A 454 6.39 25.85 -15.49
CA ALA A 454 7.22 24.89 -14.80
C ALA A 454 8.32 25.58 -13.97
N ARG A 455 8.41 25.22 -12.69
CA ARG A 455 9.54 25.53 -11.80
C ARG A 455 10.31 24.24 -11.56
N ILE A 456 11.47 24.12 -12.16
CA ILE A 456 12.19 22.85 -12.30
C ILE A 456 13.18 22.65 -11.16
N PHE A 457 13.07 21.49 -10.52
CA PHE A 457 13.97 21.02 -9.47
C PHE A 457 14.45 19.60 -9.79
N GLU A 458 15.74 19.34 -9.56
CA GLU A 458 16.35 18.04 -9.85
C GLU A 458 16.58 17.21 -8.56
N SER A 459 15.94 17.62 -7.45
CA SER A 459 15.85 16.86 -6.20
C SER A 459 14.71 17.39 -5.32
N GLN A 460 14.20 16.53 -4.43
CA GLN A 460 13.26 16.93 -3.38
C GLN A 460 13.81 18.09 -2.53
N ASP A 461 15.10 18.02 -2.15
CA ASP A 461 15.72 19.00 -1.24
C ASP A 461 15.73 20.42 -1.84
N THR A 462 16.02 20.54 -3.13
CA THR A 462 16.03 21.84 -3.82
C THR A 462 14.62 22.40 -3.95
N ALA A 463 13.62 21.55 -4.23
CA ALA A 463 12.21 21.94 -4.26
C ALA A 463 11.70 22.40 -2.89
N VAL A 464 11.98 21.63 -1.83
CA VAL A 464 11.63 21.97 -0.44
C VAL A 464 12.25 23.32 -0.04
N SER A 465 13.53 23.52 -0.30
CA SER A 465 14.21 24.80 -0.03
C SER A 465 13.54 25.97 -0.76
N ALA A 466 13.15 25.78 -2.02
CA ALA A 466 12.49 26.80 -2.82
C ALA A 466 11.09 27.16 -2.29
N ILE A 467 10.32 26.16 -1.86
CA ILE A 467 9.00 26.37 -1.26
C ILE A 467 9.13 27.17 0.05
N LEU A 468 9.99 26.71 0.96
CA LEU A 468 10.18 27.33 2.28
C LEU A 468 10.71 28.76 2.20
N THR A 469 11.59 29.05 1.23
CA THR A 469 12.17 30.40 1.01
C THR A 469 11.28 31.32 0.16
N GLY A 470 10.07 30.87 -0.23
CA GLY A 470 9.11 31.68 -0.99
C GLY A 470 9.54 31.97 -2.44
N LYS A 471 10.39 31.13 -3.04
CA LYS A 471 10.72 31.19 -4.47
C LYS A 471 9.62 30.63 -5.36
N VAL A 472 8.84 29.68 -4.86
CA VAL A 472 7.63 29.18 -5.49
C VAL A 472 6.49 30.17 -5.21
N LYS A 473 5.72 30.49 -6.25
CA LYS A 473 4.63 31.47 -6.22
C LYS A 473 3.31 30.82 -6.61
N GLU A 474 2.20 31.49 -6.29
CA GLU A 474 0.87 31.15 -6.79
C GLU A 474 0.89 31.07 -8.33
N GLY A 475 0.28 30.04 -8.89
CA GLY A 475 0.26 29.75 -10.32
C GLY A 475 1.42 28.89 -10.83
N ASP A 476 2.46 28.67 -10.03
CA ASP A 476 3.60 27.85 -10.44
C ASP A 476 3.24 26.35 -10.44
N ILE A 477 3.86 25.60 -11.35
CA ILE A 477 3.91 24.14 -11.35
C ILE A 477 5.29 23.70 -10.86
N VAL A 478 5.36 23.20 -9.64
CA VAL A 478 6.60 22.67 -9.05
C VAL A 478 6.89 21.32 -9.70
N LEU A 479 7.94 21.23 -10.49
CA LEU A 479 8.32 20.02 -11.21
C LEU A 479 9.61 19.45 -10.63
N ILE A 480 9.52 18.23 -10.07
CA ILE A 480 10.66 17.51 -9.50
C ILE A 480 10.97 16.31 -10.39
N ARG A 481 12.15 16.31 -11.03
CA ARG A 481 12.57 15.25 -11.94
C ARG A 481 13.82 14.52 -11.47
N TYR A 482 14.13 13.37 -12.06
CA TYR A 482 15.20 12.46 -11.67
C TYR A 482 15.02 11.86 -10.26
N GLU A 483 13.77 11.73 -9.82
CA GLU A 483 13.38 11.02 -8.58
C GLU A 483 12.61 9.72 -8.86
N GLY A 484 12.60 9.28 -10.12
CA GLY A 484 11.97 8.02 -10.54
C GLY A 484 12.70 6.75 -10.10
N PRO A 485 12.22 5.57 -10.51
CA PRO A 485 12.81 4.27 -10.14
C PRO A 485 14.31 4.18 -10.41
N ARG A 486 14.75 4.59 -11.58
CA ARG A 486 16.16 4.60 -12.00
C ARG A 486 16.89 5.86 -11.58
N GLY A 487 16.28 7.03 -11.80
CA GLY A 487 16.92 8.33 -11.60
C GLY A 487 17.12 8.70 -10.15
N GLY A 488 16.25 8.25 -9.25
CA GLY A 488 16.30 8.48 -7.82
C GLY A 488 17.59 8.03 -7.15
N PRO A 489 18.11 6.83 -7.30
CA PRO A 489 17.38 5.59 -7.56
C PRO A 489 16.50 5.16 -6.40
N GLY A 490 15.49 4.33 -6.69
CA GLY A 490 14.58 3.83 -5.67
C GLY A 490 13.29 4.62 -5.55
N MET A 491 13.04 5.57 -6.46
CA MET A 491 11.78 6.31 -6.56
C MET A 491 11.33 6.88 -5.21
N GLN A 492 12.10 7.84 -4.71
CA GLN A 492 11.88 8.46 -3.40
C GLN A 492 10.42 8.90 -3.22
N GLU A 493 9.80 8.46 -2.12
CA GLU A 493 8.48 8.91 -1.74
C GLU A 493 8.56 10.30 -1.10
N MET A 494 7.77 11.24 -1.61
CA MET A 494 7.82 12.62 -1.20
C MET A 494 6.53 13.01 -0.48
N LEU A 495 6.66 13.52 0.75
CA LEU A 495 5.57 14.10 1.54
C LEU A 495 5.85 15.57 1.86
N TYR A 496 7.10 15.91 2.14
CA TYR A 496 7.47 17.28 2.55
C TYR A 496 7.12 18.36 1.52
N PRO A 497 7.36 18.19 0.20
CA PRO A 497 6.96 19.23 -0.77
C PRO A 497 5.47 19.54 -0.74
N THR A 498 4.61 18.51 -0.64
CA THR A 498 3.15 18.68 -0.58
C THR A 498 2.71 19.32 0.74
N SER A 499 3.29 18.88 1.87
CA SER A 499 2.99 19.42 3.19
C SER A 499 3.40 20.89 3.30
N TYR A 500 4.56 21.25 2.76
CA TYR A 500 5.06 22.64 2.81
C TYR A 500 4.33 23.57 1.84
N LEU A 501 3.88 23.13 0.67
CA LEU A 501 2.96 23.90 -0.16
C LEU A 501 1.68 24.22 0.61
N LYS A 502 1.14 23.23 1.34
CA LYS A 502 -0.06 23.41 2.17
C LYS A 502 0.19 24.39 3.32
N SER A 503 1.29 24.25 4.08
CA SER A 503 1.62 25.14 5.21
C SER A 503 1.88 26.59 4.79
N LYS A 504 2.41 26.82 3.57
CA LYS A 504 2.62 28.15 2.99
C LYS A 504 1.38 28.71 2.27
N GLY A 505 0.21 28.06 2.38
CA GLY A 505 -1.04 28.52 1.75
C GLY A 505 -1.13 28.30 0.24
N LEU A 506 -0.17 27.59 -0.36
CA LEU A 506 -0.07 27.34 -1.80
C LEU A 506 -0.76 26.03 -2.26
N GLY A 507 -1.34 25.26 -1.35
CA GLY A 507 -1.92 23.94 -1.66
C GLY A 507 -3.08 23.92 -2.64
N LYS A 508 -3.75 25.07 -2.86
CA LYS A 508 -4.81 25.26 -3.86
C LYS A 508 -4.41 26.22 -4.98
N ALA A 509 -3.17 26.70 -4.97
CA ALA A 509 -2.67 27.72 -5.89
C ALA A 509 -1.49 27.25 -6.74
N CYS A 510 -0.96 26.05 -6.47
CA CYS A 510 0.14 25.43 -7.20
C CYS A 510 -0.18 23.98 -7.52
N ALA A 511 0.42 23.45 -8.60
CA ALA A 511 0.49 22.03 -8.86
C ALA A 511 1.91 21.50 -8.57
N LEU A 512 2.03 20.20 -8.31
CA LEU A 512 3.30 19.51 -8.12
C LEU A 512 3.34 18.27 -9.01
N ILE A 513 4.40 18.15 -9.83
CA ILE A 513 4.58 17.06 -10.78
C ILE A 513 5.94 16.39 -10.55
N THR A 514 6.01 15.06 -10.63
CA THR A 514 7.26 14.32 -10.48
C THR A 514 7.26 12.97 -11.22
N ASP A 515 8.44 12.55 -11.64
CA ASP A 515 8.71 11.16 -12.06
C ASP A 515 8.96 10.22 -10.86
N GLY A 516 9.08 10.78 -9.65
CA GLY A 516 9.04 10.07 -8.39
C GLY A 516 7.62 9.71 -7.96
N ARG A 517 7.41 9.54 -6.65
CA ARG A 517 6.10 9.21 -6.07
C ARG A 517 5.79 10.08 -4.86
N PHE A 518 4.51 10.20 -4.57
CA PHE A 518 4.02 10.87 -3.37
C PHE A 518 3.54 9.88 -2.33
N SER A 519 3.63 10.27 -1.06
CA SER A 519 3.03 9.55 0.04
C SER A 519 1.50 9.49 -0.10
N GLY A 520 0.88 8.43 0.44
CA GLY A 520 -0.57 8.37 0.62
C GLY A 520 -1.12 9.53 1.46
N GLY A 521 -0.25 10.18 2.26
CA GLY A 521 -0.53 11.39 3.03
C GLY A 521 -0.56 12.70 2.25
N SER A 522 -0.21 12.69 0.96
CA SER A 522 -0.19 13.88 0.13
C SER A 522 -1.59 14.41 -0.17
N SER A 523 -1.72 15.74 -0.22
CA SER A 523 -2.95 16.45 -0.57
C SER A 523 -2.63 17.58 -1.57
N GLY A 524 -3.67 18.14 -2.20
CA GLY A 524 -3.52 19.11 -3.26
C GLY A 524 -3.28 18.46 -4.63
N LEU A 525 -3.04 19.29 -5.66
CA LEU A 525 -2.81 18.83 -7.02
C LEU A 525 -1.39 18.26 -7.17
N SER A 526 -1.23 17.00 -6.77
CA SER A 526 0.05 16.28 -6.77
C SER A 526 0.00 15.11 -7.75
N ILE A 527 0.80 15.19 -8.82
CA ILE A 527 0.86 14.23 -9.93
C ILE A 527 2.20 13.53 -9.89
N GLY A 528 2.18 12.23 -9.62
CA GLY A 528 3.37 11.39 -9.55
C GLY A 528 3.45 10.33 -10.64
N HIS A 529 4.53 9.53 -10.59
CA HIS A 529 4.73 8.39 -11.50
C HIS A 529 4.80 8.78 -12.97
N VAL A 530 5.20 10.03 -13.28
CA VAL A 530 5.34 10.45 -14.69
C VAL A 530 6.23 9.46 -15.44
N SER A 531 5.68 8.85 -16.45
CA SER A 531 6.33 7.79 -17.21
C SER A 531 6.29 8.11 -18.72
N PRO A 532 7.41 7.87 -19.44
CA PRO A 532 8.74 7.47 -18.93
C PRO A 532 9.38 8.52 -18.02
N GLU A 533 10.19 8.08 -17.03
CA GLU A 533 10.94 8.99 -16.15
C GLU A 533 12.04 9.76 -16.89
N ALA A 534 12.52 10.88 -16.34
CA ALA A 534 13.59 11.68 -16.93
C ALA A 534 14.88 10.86 -17.19
N ALA A 535 15.24 9.96 -16.28
CA ALA A 535 16.44 9.12 -16.41
C ALA A 535 16.32 8.01 -17.48
N GLU A 536 15.11 7.74 -17.97
CA GLU A 536 14.83 6.82 -19.08
C GLU A 536 14.57 7.55 -20.41
N GLY A 537 14.80 8.85 -20.47
CA GLY A 537 14.60 9.64 -21.68
C GLY A 537 13.19 10.18 -21.84
N GLY A 538 12.37 10.18 -20.80
CA GLY A 538 11.03 10.76 -20.81
C GLY A 538 11.05 12.27 -21.04
N ASN A 539 9.99 12.80 -21.64
CA ASN A 539 9.87 14.21 -22.00
C ASN A 539 9.92 15.16 -20.80
N ILE A 540 9.61 14.68 -19.59
CA ILE A 540 9.82 15.44 -18.34
C ILE A 540 11.28 15.91 -18.18
N GLY A 541 12.25 15.15 -18.71
CA GLY A 541 13.67 15.49 -18.73
C GLY A 541 14.02 16.62 -19.69
N LEU A 542 13.16 16.94 -20.66
CA LEU A 542 13.38 17.96 -21.70
C LEU A 542 12.75 19.31 -21.36
N LEU A 543 11.94 19.40 -20.30
CA LEU A 543 11.35 20.66 -19.87
C LEU A 543 12.41 21.67 -19.45
N GLU A 544 12.19 22.93 -19.81
CA GLU A 544 12.98 24.08 -19.43
C GLU A 544 12.19 24.99 -18.47
N GLU A 545 12.92 25.78 -17.67
CA GLU A 545 12.30 26.69 -16.68
C GLU A 545 11.34 27.66 -17.36
N GLY A 546 10.09 27.69 -16.91
CA GLY A 546 9.04 28.55 -17.43
C GLY A 546 8.20 27.95 -18.57
N ASP A 547 8.50 26.74 -19.05
CA ASP A 547 7.61 26.05 -19.98
C ASP A 547 6.21 25.89 -19.40
N MET A 548 5.19 26.22 -20.20
CA MET A 548 3.80 26.10 -19.75
C MET A 548 3.33 24.66 -19.80
N ILE A 549 2.68 24.22 -18.72
CA ILE A 549 2.06 22.90 -18.61
C ILE A 549 0.56 23.07 -18.36
N ASP A 550 -0.24 22.29 -19.07
CA ASP A 550 -1.68 22.17 -18.92
C ASP A 550 -2.04 20.84 -18.27
N ILE A 551 -2.84 20.91 -17.21
CA ILE A 551 -3.39 19.76 -16.48
C ILE A 551 -4.90 19.82 -16.61
N ASP A 552 -5.51 18.73 -17.07
CA ASP A 552 -6.96 18.60 -17.24
C ASP A 552 -7.39 17.21 -16.72
N ILE A 553 -7.67 17.13 -15.41
CA ILE A 553 -8.08 15.88 -14.76
C ILE A 553 -9.40 15.35 -15.34
N PRO A 554 -10.46 16.15 -15.54
CA PRO A 554 -11.71 15.67 -16.15
C PRO A 554 -11.50 14.99 -17.51
N ASN A 555 -10.61 15.52 -18.35
CA ASN A 555 -10.31 14.95 -19.66
C ASN A 555 -9.11 14.00 -19.67
N ARG A 556 -8.54 13.70 -18.47
CA ARG A 556 -7.39 12.78 -18.31
C ARG A 556 -6.17 13.19 -19.12
N LYS A 557 -5.84 14.49 -19.15
CA LYS A 557 -4.74 15.05 -19.95
C LYS A 557 -3.71 15.76 -19.11
N ILE A 558 -2.45 15.65 -19.55
CA ILE A 558 -1.33 16.44 -19.05
C ILE A 558 -0.40 16.75 -20.21
N GLU A 559 -0.25 18.03 -20.54
CA GLU A 559 0.48 18.45 -21.74
C GLU A 559 1.41 19.63 -21.44
N MET A 560 2.60 19.63 -22.01
CA MET A 560 3.47 20.79 -22.10
C MET A 560 3.25 21.51 -23.42
N ARG A 561 3.21 22.86 -23.37
CA ARG A 561 3.04 23.72 -24.55
C ARG A 561 4.37 23.94 -25.27
N VAL A 562 5.01 22.83 -25.67
CA VAL A 562 6.25 22.83 -26.45
C VAL A 562 5.96 22.08 -27.75
N SER A 563 6.37 22.64 -28.88
CA SER A 563 6.10 21.98 -30.18
C SER A 563 6.94 20.71 -30.34
N ASP A 564 6.48 19.80 -31.20
CA ASP A 564 7.19 18.54 -31.50
C ASP A 564 8.59 18.81 -32.09
N GLU A 565 8.73 19.86 -32.89
CA GLU A 565 10.02 20.26 -33.47
C GLU A 565 11.00 20.73 -32.38
N GLU A 566 10.52 21.51 -31.43
CA GLU A 566 11.32 21.99 -30.32
C GLU A 566 11.70 20.82 -29.39
N LEU A 567 10.77 19.92 -29.08
CA LEU A 567 11.06 18.72 -28.31
C LEU A 567 12.09 17.83 -28.99
N ALA A 568 12.00 17.63 -30.30
CA ALA A 568 13.01 16.89 -31.06
C ALA A 568 14.38 17.57 -31.00
N SER A 569 14.43 18.91 -31.09
CA SER A 569 15.65 19.69 -30.95
C SER A 569 16.29 19.54 -29.56
N ARG A 570 15.48 19.66 -28.49
CA ARG A 570 15.92 19.48 -27.09
C ARG A 570 16.41 18.05 -26.84
N ARG A 571 15.73 17.05 -27.39
CA ARG A 571 16.12 15.64 -27.30
C ARG A 571 17.48 15.41 -27.97
N ALA A 572 17.68 15.90 -29.18
CA ALA A 572 18.95 15.80 -29.86
C ALA A 572 20.10 16.48 -29.08
N ALA A 573 19.84 17.66 -28.49
CA ALA A 573 20.78 18.36 -27.65
C ALA A 573 21.09 17.60 -26.34
N MET A 574 20.07 16.94 -25.75
CA MET A 574 20.24 16.10 -24.56
C MET A 574 21.09 14.85 -24.87
N GLU A 575 20.80 14.14 -25.96
CA GLU A 575 21.54 12.95 -26.38
C GLU A 575 22.98 13.26 -26.75
N ALA A 576 23.23 14.43 -27.32
CA ALA A 576 24.59 14.89 -27.64
C ALA A 576 25.50 15.03 -26.39
N LYS A 577 24.95 15.11 -25.18
CA LYS A 577 25.72 15.11 -23.93
C LYS A 577 26.34 13.72 -23.60
N GLY A 578 26.00 12.65 -24.35
CA GLY A 578 26.57 11.32 -24.18
C GLY A 578 26.36 10.78 -22.76
N ASN A 579 27.42 10.42 -22.07
CA ASN A 579 27.32 9.86 -20.70
C ASN A 579 26.74 10.81 -19.64
N ALA A 580 26.65 12.11 -19.95
CA ALA A 580 26.01 13.11 -19.08
C ALA A 580 24.54 13.33 -19.43
N ALA A 581 24.03 12.72 -20.50
CA ALA A 581 22.62 12.79 -20.87
C ALA A 581 21.73 12.13 -19.81
N TRP A 582 20.51 12.63 -19.67
CA TRP A 582 19.48 12.08 -18.82
C TRP A 582 19.88 11.94 -17.35
N LYS A 583 20.65 12.89 -16.86
CA LYS A 583 21.13 12.99 -15.48
C LYS A 583 20.93 14.40 -14.95
N PRO A 584 20.80 14.57 -13.62
CA PRO A 584 20.77 15.90 -13.01
C PRO A 584 22.00 16.74 -13.42
N ILE A 585 21.78 18.03 -13.66
CA ILE A 585 22.85 18.98 -14.02
C ILE A 585 23.78 19.17 -12.82
N GLU A 586 23.19 19.33 -11.63
CA GLU A 586 23.96 19.47 -10.39
C GLU A 586 24.17 18.12 -9.70
N THR A 587 25.38 17.91 -9.19
CA THR A 587 25.66 16.71 -8.40
C THR A 587 24.89 16.76 -7.08
N ARG A 588 23.98 15.83 -6.90
CA ARG A 588 23.25 15.68 -5.63
C ARG A 588 24.16 15.14 -4.53
N LYS A 589 23.97 15.60 -3.29
CA LYS A 589 24.76 15.16 -2.14
C LYS A 589 24.51 13.71 -1.71
N ARG A 590 23.46 13.06 -2.21
CA ARG A 590 23.08 11.68 -1.86
C ARG A 590 24.11 10.65 -2.26
N LYS A 591 24.29 9.63 -1.41
CA LYS A 591 25.18 8.50 -1.66
C LYS A 591 24.42 7.33 -2.28
N VAL A 592 24.65 7.06 -3.55
CA VAL A 592 24.09 5.87 -4.22
C VAL A 592 24.97 4.65 -3.91
N THR A 593 24.44 3.74 -3.09
CA THR A 593 25.13 2.53 -2.64
C THR A 593 25.06 1.40 -3.68
N THR A 594 25.76 0.29 -3.43
CA THR A 594 25.72 -0.88 -4.32
C THR A 594 24.32 -1.46 -4.48
N ALA A 595 23.53 -1.54 -3.40
CA ALA A 595 22.15 -2.04 -3.44
C ALA A 595 21.27 -1.16 -4.34
N LEU A 596 21.36 0.17 -4.20
CA LEU A 596 20.59 1.11 -5.01
C LEU A 596 21.04 1.10 -6.48
N LYS A 597 22.34 0.94 -6.76
CA LYS A 597 22.85 0.78 -8.13
C LYS A 597 22.32 -0.50 -8.80
N ALA A 598 22.28 -1.60 -8.04
CA ALA A 598 21.74 -2.88 -8.54
C ALA A 598 20.24 -2.76 -8.88
N TYR A 599 19.46 -2.12 -8.02
CA TYR A 599 18.05 -1.85 -8.30
C TYR A 599 17.89 -0.97 -9.55
N ALA A 600 18.57 0.16 -9.62
CA ALA A 600 18.49 1.10 -10.75
C ALA A 600 18.86 0.48 -12.10
N ALA A 601 19.80 -0.48 -12.10
CA ALA A 601 20.24 -1.16 -13.32
C ALA A 601 19.19 -2.10 -13.91
N MET A 602 18.28 -2.62 -13.09
CA MET A 602 17.30 -3.64 -13.48
C MET A 602 15.86 -3.13 -13.47
N THR A 603 15.59 -1.97 -12.84
CA THR A 603 14.21 -1.52 -12.65
C THR A 603 13.54 -1.08 -13.95
N THR A 604 12.25 -1.36 -14.04
CA THR A 604 11.35 -0.87 -15.09
C THR A 604 10.76 0.49 -14.71
N SER A 605 10.02 1.11 -15.65
CA SER A 605 9.24 2.32 -15.44
C SER A 605 8.14 2.14 -14.37
N ALA A 606 7.70 3.24 -13.79
CA ALA A 606 6.57 3.28 -12.84
C ALA A 606 5.27 2.76 -13.45
N SER A 607 5.01 3.02 -14.74
CA SER A 607 3.86 2.48 -15.49
C SER A 607 3.84 0.94 -15.58
N LYS A 608 4.95 0.28 -15.27
CA LYS A 608 5.11 -1.18 -15.19
C LYS A 608 5.37 -1.67 -13.76
N GLY A 609 5.01 -0.86 -12.75
CA GLY A 609 5.17 -1.21 -11.34
C GLY A 609 6.57 -1.03 -10.77
N ALA A 610 7.52 -0.45 -11.52
CA ALA A 610 8.91 -0.27 -11.08
C ALA A 610 9.54 -1.56 -10.54
N VAL A 611 9.28 -2.68 -11.20
CA VAL A 611 9.82 -4.01 -10.86
C VAL A 611 11.18 -4.23 -11.51
N ARG A 612 11.94 -5.18 -10.99
CA ARG A 612 13.15 -5.63 -11.67
C ARG A 612 12.80 -6.50 -12.88
N LYS A 613 13.39 -6.18 -14.00
CA LYS A 613 13.37 -7.02 -15.19
C LYS A 613 14.68 -7.81 -15.26
N VAL A 614 14.54 -9.12 -15.28
CA VAL A 614 15.65 -10.07 -15.49
C VAL A 614 15.34 -10.79 -16.79
N ASP A 615 16.11 -10.47 -17.84
CA ASP A 615 15.99 -11.11 -19.15
C ASP A 615 16.73 -12.43 -19.17
#